data_c50ebf600af53c85ab2d1f88ec05a11d
#
_entry.id   c50ebf600af53c85ab2d1f88ec05a11d
#
_cell.length_a   1.000
_cell.length_b   1.000
_cell.length_c   1.000
_cell.angle_alpha   90.00
_cell.angle_beta   90.00
_cell.angle_gamma   90.00
#
_symmetry.space_group_name_H-M   'P 1'
#
loop_
_entity.id
_entity.type
_entity.pdbx_description
1 polymer ?
#
loop_
_entity_poly.entity_id
_entity_poly.type
_entity_poly.pdbx_seq_one_letter_code
_entity_poly.pdbx_strand_id
1 'polypeptide(L)'
;MKSAHAKTAIAFTIALVIVSTIAVAHAQDHTITYQLLNHPDGKTTYKLNVAIPETLREYYAEKNHRSASPSDFPKFVTPYALKPISDSLREIYHDEEDFANGVLMIVHQITYVETKPAKYPVETMVDGQGDCDLFSYIAASIMKAGGLDVVLLYYEKQVHMNIGVHLSSPPKDTRENAYYIAYNGRKYYIAECTGGNWKSGWRVGECPEDLKKVSAKVVTLEDSEQVAPGQVSASFTTVTPSYLSLETLNIAIQNSVITIHGQLTPAVPNENVTLYASINGSPLKIIGTTVTQPNGSFKYTWTATTSGLHTVQASWAGNDLYAGALSATETVMVIPLFLTALIGVAIIAAIIGLVAGFMAKHKQQEMIEP
;
A
#
# COMPACT_ATOMS: atom_id res chain seq x y z
N MET A 1 8.97 37.83 -53.20
CA MET A 1 9.06 37.54 -51.76
C MET A 1 7.66 37.12 -51.23
N LYS A 2 7.20 35.95 -51.56
CA LYS A 2 5.95 35.35 -51.05
C LYS A 2 6.25 33.87 -50.82
N SER A 3 6.54 33.45 -49.59
CA SER A 3 6.53 32.00 -49.22
C SER A 3 7.14 31.68 -47.86
N ALA A 4 7.29 32.64 -46.92
CA ALA A 4 7.92 32.34 -45.63
C ALA A 4 6.95 32.27 -44.42
N HIS A 5 5.70 32.70 -44.58
CA HIS A 5 4.80 32.83 -43.41
C HIS A 5 3.76 31.72 -43.28
N ALA A 6 3.69 30.80 -44.25
CA ALA A 6 2.73 29.68 -44.16
C ALA A 6 3.30 28.40 -43.49
N LYS A 7 4.61 28.33 -43.25
CA LYS A 7 5.27 27.14 -42.69
C LYS A 7 5.37 27.12 -41.16
N THR A 8 5.18 28.26 -40.50
CA THR A 8 5.34 28.40 -39.06
C THR A 8 4.05 28.07 -38.28
N ALA A 9 2.90 28.13 -38.92
CA ALA A 9 1.60 27.84 -38.29
C ALA A 9 1.28 26.33 -38.24
N ILE A 10 1.90 25.51 -39.09
CA ILE A 10 1.63 24.05 -39.14
C ILE A 10 2.54 23.27 -38.17
N ALA A 11 3.65 23.85 -37.74
CA ALA A 11 4.56 23.16 -36.79
C ALA A 11 4.08 23.17 -35.35
N PHE A 12 3.11 24.02 -34.98
CA PHE A 12 2.58 24.07 -33.59
C PHE A 12 1.39 23.15 -33.33
N THR A 13 0.79 22.57 -34.38
CA THR A 13 -0.40 21.74 -34.26
C THR A 13 -0.09 20.22 -34.22
N ILE A 14 1.15 19.81 -34.52
CA ILE A 14 1.53 18.38 -34.57
C ILE A 14 2.18 17.91 -33.27
N ALA A 15 2.54 18.78 -32.33
CA ALA A 15 3.19 18.43 -31.09
C ALA A 15 2.22 17.98 -29.98
N LEU A 16 0.91 17.89 -30.22
CA LEU A 16 -0.08 17.64 -29.16
C LEU A 16 -0.86 16.31 -29.31
N VAL A 17 -0.45 15.37 -30.13
CA VAL A 17 -1.11 14.07 -30.23
C VAL A 17 -0.07 12.95 -30.36
N ILE A 18 0.71 12.74 -29.30
CA ILE A 18 1.23 11.41 -29.00
C ILE A 18 0.58 11.00 -27.68
N VAL A 19 -0.66 10.57 -27.76
CA VAL A 19 -1.25 9.73 -26.73
C VAL A 19 -0.60 8.36 -26.88
N SER A 20 0.47 8.11 -26.13
CA SER A 20 0.98 6.78 -25.94
C SER A 20 -0.11 5.99 -25.19
N THR A 21 -0.80 5.13 -25.89
CA THR A 21 -1.55 4.02 -25.27
C THR A 21 -0.52 3.10 -24.63
N ILE A 22 -0.14 3.40 -23.40
CA ILE A 22 0.58 2.44 -22.55
C ILE A 22 -0.46 1.38 -22.27
N ALA A 23 -0.33 0.20 -22.89
CA ALA A 23 -1.04 -0.99 -22.45
C ALA A 23 -0.58 -1.23 -21.00
N VAL A 24 -1.43 -0.94 -20.04
CA VAL A 24 -1.19 -1.28 -18.63
C VAL A 24 -1.25 -2.80 -18.58
N ALA A 25 -0.08 -3.45 -18.56
CA ALA A 25 -0.01 -4.85 -18.20
C ALA A 25 -0.58 -4.95 -16.77
N HIS A 26 -1.68 -5.64 -16.61
CA HIS A 26 -2.20 -5.93 -15.27
C HIS A 26 -1.17 -6.81 -14.58
N ALA A 27 -0.49 -6.28 -13.57
CA ALA A 27 0.41 -7.06 -12.75
C ALA A 27 -0.43 -8.11 -12.00
N GLN A 28 0.04 -9.36 -12.04
CA GLN A 28 -0.67 -10.47 -11.43
C GLN A 28 -0.47 -10.43 -9.91
N ASP A 29 -1.56 -10.55 -9.14
CA ASP A 29 -1.49 -10.66 -7.70
C ASP A 29 -0.76 -11.93 -7.25
N HIS A 30 -0.01 -11.82 -6.16
CA HIS A 30 0.68 -12.95 -5.54
C HIS A 30 -0.25 -13.65 -4.56
N THR A 31 -0.41 -14.97 -4.71
CA THR A 31 -1.23 -15.80 -3.82
C THR A 31 -0.36 -16.74 -3.02
N ILE A 32 -0.49 -16.72 -1.69
CA ILE A 32 0.28 -17.53 -0.76
C ILE A 32 -0.71 -18.28 0.13
N THR A 33 -0.43 -19.54 0.45
CA THR A 33 -1.24 -20.33 1.36
C THR A 33 -0.41 -20.75 2.56
N TYR A 34 -0.88 -20.40 3.75
CA TYR A 34 -0.32 -20.85 5.02
C TYR A 34 -1.19 -21.93 5.66
N GLN A 35 -0.54 -22.91 6.29
CA GLN A 35 -1.20 -23.93 7.08
C GLN A 35 -1.20 -23.54 8.55
N LEU A 36 -2.31 -23.73 9.23
CA LEU A 36 -2.48 -23.36 10.64
C LEU A 36 -3.12 -24.51 11.39
N LEU A 37 -2.74 -24.71 12.66
CA LEU A 37 -3.47 -25.55 13.60
C LEU A 37 -4.45 -24.69 14.38
N ASN A 38 -5.58 -25.26 14.77
CA ASN A 38 -6.54 -24.57 15.65
C ASN A 38 -5.97 -24.21 17.03
N HIS A 39 -4.88 -24.84 17.44
CA HIS A 39 -4.15 -24.66 18.69
C HIS A 39 -2.75 -25.27 18.50
N PRO A 40 -1.68 -24.85 19.20
CA PRO A 40 -0.34 -25.43 19.05
C PRO A 40 -0.25 -26.95 19.15
N ASP A 41 -1.09 -27.56 20.01
CA ASP A 41 -1.23 -29.04 20.13
C ASP A 41 -2.47 -29.58 19.41
N GLY A 42 -3.12 -28.76 18.60
CA GLY A 42 -4.36 -29.10 17.91
C GLY A 42 -4.16 -30.08 16.76
N LYS A 43 -5.25 -30.66 16.30
CA LYS A 43 -5.26 -31.61 15.17
C LYS A 43 -5.99 -31.06 13.96
N THR A 44 -6.83 -30.05 14.16
CA THR A 44 -7.57 -29.40 13.06
C THR A 44 -6.67 -28.44 12.33
N THR A 45 -6.54 -28.64 11.03
CA THR A 45 -5.70 -27.80 10.16
C THR A 45 -6.58 -26.89 9.32
N TYR A 46 -6.21 -25.62 9.26
CA TYR A 46 -6.80 -24.62 8.38
C TYR A 46 -5.80 -24.22 7.30
N LYS A 47 -6.30 -23.71 6.18
CA LYS A 47 -5.52 -23.09 5.12
C LYS A 47 -5.91 -21.65 5.02
N LEU A 48 -5.00 -20.75 5.36
CA LEU A 48 -5.15 -19.32 5.17
C LEU A 48 -4.58 -18.96 3.80
N ASN A 49 -5.44 -18.51 2.90
CA ASN A 49 -5.04 -17.97 1.61
C ASN A 49 -4.86 -16.46 1.74
N VAL A 50 -3.71 -15.96 1.32
CA VAL A 50 -3.37 -14.53 1.31
C VAL A 50 -3.09 -14.12 -0.12
N ALA A 51 -3.77 -13.08 -0.61
CA ALA A 51 -3.47 -12.47 -1.89
C ALA A 51 -2.89 -11.07 -1.67
N ILE A 52 -1.77 -10.82 -2.33
CA ILE A 52 -1.01 -9.57 -2.23
C ILE A 52 -1.05 -8.90 -3.61
N PRO A 53 -1.70 -7.73 -3.74
CA PRO A 53 -1.67 -6.98 -4.98
C PRO A 53 -0.23 -6.60 -5.37
N GLU A 54 0.15 -6.83 -6.64
CA GLU A 54 1.49 -6.47 -7.11
C GLU A 54 1.76 -4.98 -6.93
N THR A 55 0.78 -4.13 -7.14
CA THR A 55 0.90 -2.68 -6.92
C THR A 55 1.16 -2.31 -5.46
N LEU A 56 0.69 -3.11 -4.49
CA LEU A 56 1.02 -2.93 -3.08
C LEU A 56 2.48 -3.35 -2.81
N ARG A 57 2.95 -4.45 -3.43
CA ARG A 57 4.35 -4.88 -3.34
C ARG A 57 5.27 -3.81 -3.93
N GLU A 58 4.95 -3.28 -5.12
CA GLU A 58 5.71 -2.19 -5.76
C GLU A 58 5.77 -0.94 -4.88
N TYR A 59 4.64 -0.54 -4.27
CA TYR A 59 4.61 0.58 -3.32
C TYR A 59 5.63 0.42 -2.19
N TYR A 60 5.75 -0.79 -1.61
CA TYR A 60 6.73 -1.04 -0.56
C TYR A 60 8.15 -1.16 -1.10
N ALA A 61 8.35 -1.71 -2.29
CA ALA A 61 9.65 -1.80 -2.95
C ALA A 61 10.27 -0.43 -3.26
N GLU A 62 9.45 0.59 -3.48
CA GLU A 62 9.90 1.97 -3.71
C GLU A 62 10.21 2.75 -2.42
N LYS A 63 9.87 2.21 -1.25
CA LYS A 63 10.14 2.87 0.04
C LYS A 63 11.62 2.80 0.43
N ASN A 64 11.96 3.57 1.45
CA ASN A 64 13.32 3.58 2.00
C ASN A 64 13.60 2.32 2.83
N HIS A 65 14.49 1.46 2.34
CA HIS A 65 14.92 0.20 2.94
C HIS A 65 16.13 0.33 3.88
N ARG A 66 16.58 1.56 4.16
CA ARG A 66 17.71 1.77 5.06
C ARG A 66 17.34 1.37 6.49
N SER A 67 18.13 0.48 7.08
CA SER A 67 18.03 0.03 8.47
C SER A 67 19.39 0.23 9.14
N ALA A 68 19.72 1.48 9.50
CA ALA A 68 21.04 1.85 10.02
C ALA A 68 21.11 1.76 11.55
N SER A 69 19.97 1.85 12.24
CA SER A 69 19.89 1.85 13.69
C SER A 69 18.55 1.30 14.18
N PRO A 70 18.43 0.87 15.43
CA PRO A 70 17.17 0.38 15.98
C PRO A 70 15.99 1.37 15.91
N SER A 71 16.26 2.66 15.82
CA SER A 71 15.20 3.67 15.58
C SER A 71 14.60 3.62 14.18
N ASP A 72 15.23 2.93 13.24
CA ASP A 72 14.69 2.73 11.90
C ASP A 72 13.72 1.53 11.80
N PHE A 73 13.75 0.61 12.78
CA PHE A 73 13.00 -0.65 12.72
C PHE A 73 11.48 -0.47 12.72
N PRO A 74 10.88 0.45 13.51
CA PRO A 74 9.42 0.58 13.55
C PRO A 74 8.77 0.87 12.20
N LYS A 75 9.46 1.53 11.27
CA LYS A 75 8.90 1.83 9.93
C LYS A 75 8.60 0.57 9.10
N PHE A 76 9.32 -0.54 9.38
CA PHE A 76 9.08 -1.82 8.72
C PHE A 76 7.89 -2.58 9.32
N VAL A 77 7.32 -2.13 10.42
CA VAL A 77 6.11 -2.71 10.99
C VAL A 77 4.90 -2.02 10.37
N THR A 78 4.13 -2.76 9.57
CA THR A 78 3.07 -2.24 8.70
C THR A 78 1.72 -2.88 9.02
N PRO A 79 1.13 -2.61 10.20
CA PRO A 79 -0.07 -3.29 10.67
C PRO A 79 -1.29 -3.03 9.77
N TYR A 80 -1.39 -1.86 9.16
CA TYR A 80 -2.51 -1.53 8.28
C TYR A 80 -2.55 -2.45 7.04
N ALA A 81 -1.41 -2.65 6.39
CA ALA A 81 -1.33 -3.46 5.17
C ALA A 81 -1.68 -4.94 5.43
N LEU A 82 -1.34 -5.48 6.61
CA LEU A 82 -1.56 -6.88 6.97
C LEU A 82 -2.81 -7.10 7.83
N LYS A 83 -3.63 -6.08 8.05
CA LYS A 83 -4.84 -6.18 8.89
C LYS A 83 -5.79 -7.32 8.46
N PRO A 84 -6.07 -7.57 7.18
CA PRO A 84 -6.95 -8.68 6.78
C PRO A 84 -6.45 -10.07 7.21
N ILE A 85 -5.12 -10.28 7.29
CA ILE A 85 -4.58 -11.53 7.87
C ILE A 85 -4.95 -11.64 9.34
N SER A 86 -4.77 -10.55 10.08
CA SER A 86 -5.12 -10.50 11.49
C SER A 86 -6.62 -10.73 11.73
N ASP A 87 -7.47 -10.10 10.93
CA ASP A 87 -8.93 -10.25 11.02
C ASP A 87 -9.34 -11.70 10.78
N SER A 88 -8.82 -12.36 9.73
CA SER A 88 -9.06 -13.78 9.47
C SER A 88 -8.56 -14.67 10.60
N LEU A 89 -7.38 -14.42 11.17
CA LEU A 89 -6.87 -15.20 12.29
C LEU A 89 -7.78 -15.08 13.53
N ARG A 90 -8.37 -13.91 13.78
CA ARG A 90 -9.30 -13.69 14.89
C ARG A 90 -10.62 -14.44 14.75
N GLU A 91 -10.98 -14.91 13.55
CA GLU A 91 -12.13 -15.81 13.36
C GLU A 91 -11.90 -17.20 13.95
N ILE A 92 -10.63 -17.66 14.05
CA ILE A 92 -10.26 -18.95 14.63
C ILE A 92 -9.75 -18.77 16.06
N TYR A 93 -8.87 -17.82 16.30
CA TYR A 93 -8.16 -17.62 17.57
C TYR A 93 -8.77 -16.46 18.34
N HIS A 94 -9.65 -16.77 19.28
CA HIS A 94 -10.32 -15.76 20.12
C HIS A 94 -9.47 -15.33 21.32
N ASP A 95 -8.56 -16.19 21.76
CA ASP A 95 -7.61 -15.95 22.85
C ASP A 95 -6.37 -15.22 22.33
N GLU A 96 -5.73 -14.40 23.18
CA GLU A 96 -4.54 -13.62 22.82
C GLU A 96 -3.33 -14.51 22.53
N GLU A 97 -3.13 -15.54 23.34
CA GLU A 97 -2.01 -16.48 23.22
C GLU A 97 -2.17 -17.34 21.96
N ASP A 98 -3.36 -17.92 21.74
CA ASP A 98 -3.67 -18.71 20.54
C ASP A 98 -3.49 -17.86 19.26
N PHE A 99 -3.96 -16.61 19.28
CA PHE A 99 -3.77 -15.70 18.17
C PHE A 99 -2.28 -15.42 17.91
N ALA A 100 -1.50 -15.13 18.95
CA ALA A 100 -0.08 -14.88 18.79
C ALA A 100 0.67 -16.15 18.30
N ASN A 101 0.32 -17.33 18.80
CA ASN A 101 0.86 -18.60 18.32
C ASN A 101 0.45 -18.88 16.85
N GLY A 102 -0.77 -18.52 16.45
CA GLY A 102 -1.22 -18.59 15.06
C GLY A 102 -0.38 -17.71 14.13
N VAL A 103 -0.01 -16.52 14.59
CA VAL A 103 0.92 -15.63 13.83
C VAL A 103 2.31 -16.25 13.72
N LEU A 104 2.83 -16.85 14.78
CA LEU A 104 4.11 -17.56 14.75
C LEU A 104 4.09 -18.73 13.76
N MET A 105 2.97 -19.47 13.65
CA MET A 105 2.82 -20.52 12.64
C MET A 105 2.97 -19.99 11.21
N ILE A 106 2.55 -18.76 10.92
CA ILE A 106 2.73 -18.13 9.60
C ILE A 106 4.22 -17.91 9.34
N VAL A 107 4.91 -17.19 10.22
CA VAL A 107 6.32 -16.80 9.97
C VAL A 107 7.25 -18.02 9.97
N HIS A 108 6.93 -19.08 10.72
CA HIS A 108 7.69 -20.33 10.70
C HIS A 108 7.55 -21.15 9.41
N GLN A 109 6.71 -20.75 8.45
CA GLN A 109 6.60 -21.34 7.13
C GLN A 109 7.42 -20.59 6.08
N ILE A 110 7.96 -19.43 6.40
CA ILE A 110 8.80 -18.64 5.49
C ILE A 110 10.23 -19.18 5.56
N THR A 111 10.88 -19.33 4.40
CA THR A 111 12.23 -19.88 4.33
C THR A 111 13.26 -18.90 4.91
N TYR A 112 14.13 -19.39 5.82
CA TYR A 112 15.19 -18.54 6.38
C TYR A 112 16.33 -18.34 5.38
N VAL A 113 16.58 -17.08 5.03
CA VAL A 113 17.70 -16.64 4.17
C VAL A 113 18.14 -15.25 4.62
N GLU A 114 19.42 -15.09 4.94
CA GLU A 114 19.96 -13.76 5.23
C GLU A 114 19.70 -12.81 4.08
N THR A 115 19.06 -11.68 4.39
CA THR A 115 18.53 -10.76 3.37
C THR A 115 19.01 -9.33 3.63
N LYS A 116 19.55 -8.69 2.62
CA LYS A 116 19.92 -7.26 2.64
C LYS A 116 19.58 -6.61 1.30
N PRO A 117 19.06 -5.39 1.30
CA PRO A 117 18.63 -4.60 2.47
C PRO A 117 17.40 -5.20 3.18
N ALA A 118 17.03 -4.64 4.34
CA ALA A 118 15.79 -5.00 5.02
C ALA A 118 14.58 -4.75 4.12
N LYS A 119 13.55 -5.61 4.20
CA LYS A 119 12.33 -5.54 3.38
C LYS A 119 11.10 -5.30 4.24
N TYR A 120 10.08 -4.74 3.64
CA TYR A 120 8.77 -4.63 4.28
C TYR A 120 8.04 -5.99 4.28
N PRO A 121 7.12 -6.23 5.22
CA PRO A 121 6.38 -7.48 5.35
C PRO A 121 5.77 -8.00 4.04
N VAL A 122 5.13 -7.13 3.26
CA VAL A 122 4.51 -7.46 1.97
C VAL A 122 5.54 -8.02 0.99
N GLU A 123 6.73 -7.41 0.89
CA GLU A 123 7.81 -7.88 0.02
C GLU A 123 8.34 -9.24 0.48
N THR A 124 8.58 -9.37 1.80
CA THR A 124 9.09 -10.63 2.39
C THR A 124 8.13 -11.79 2.18
N MET A 125 6.83 -11.54 2.32
CA MET A 125 5.80 -12.56 2.08
C MET A 125 5.76 -12.99 0.62
N VAL A 126 5.85 -12.06 -0.33
CA VAL A 126 5.90 -12.38 -1.77
C VAL A 126 7.16 -13.16 -2.12
N ASP A 127 8.31 -12.79 -1.58
CA ASP A 127 9.58 -13.48 -1.83
C ASP A 127 9.63 -14.88 -1.18
N GLY A 128 8.79 -15.13 -0.17
CA GLY A 128 8.72 -16.39 0.57
C GLY A 128 10.02 -16.73 1.33
N GLN A 129 10.87 -15.73 1.56
CA GLN A 129 12.15 -15.88 2.26
C GLN A 129 12.57 -14.60 2.97
N GLY A 130 13.30 -14.74 4.06
CA GLY A 130 13.80 -13.65 4.88
C GLY A 130 14.62 -14.13 6.06
N ASP A 131 14.99 -13.25 6.96
CA ASP A 131 15.74 -13.51 8.17
C ASP A 131 15.01 -13.04 9.43
N CYS A 132 15.68 -13.05 10.58
CA CYS A 132 15.05 -12.84 11.88
C CYS A 132 14.34 -11.49 12.01
N ASP A 133 14.89 -10.41 11.46
CA ASP A 133 14.25 -9.09 11.52
C ASP A 133 13.03 -9.02 10.59
N LEU A 134 13.10 -9.57 9.39
CA LEU A 134 11.99 -9.59 8.44
C LEU A 134 10.80 -10.40 8.98
N PHE A 135 11.07 -11.55 9.62
CA PHE A 135 10.02 -12.36 10.26
C PHE A 135 9.42 -11.64 11.45
N SER A 136 10.25 -10.94 12.24
CA SER A 136 9.79 -10.12 13.36
C SER A 136 8.91 -8.95 12.89
N TYR A 137 9.22 -8.32 11.76
CA TYR A 137 8.37 -7.26 11.19
C TYR A 137 7.01 -7.79 10.74
N ILE A 138 6.95 -8.97 10.10
CA ILE A 138 5.68 -9.62 9.73
C ILE A 138 4.87 -9.92 10.99
N ALA A 139 5.45 -10.64 11.95
CA ALA A 139 4.77 -11.07 13.16
C ALA A 139 4.27 -9.86 13.98
N ALA A 140 5.11 -8.85 14.18
CA ALA A 140 4.73 -7.63 14.89
C ALA A 140 3.61 -6.87 14.16
N SER A 141 3.63 -6.83 12.83
CA SER A 141 2.58 -6.17 12.03
C SER A 141 1.23 -6.85 12.21
N ILE A 142 1.17 -8.17 12.10
CA ILE A 142 -0.08 -8.94 12.22
C ILE A 142 -0.60 -8.88 13.67
N MET A 143 0.27 -9.08 14.67
CA MET A 143 -0.11 -9.04 16.08
C MET A 143 -0.62 -7.66 16.50
N LYS A 144 0.08 -6.59 16.08
CA LYS A 144 -0.35 -5.21 16.34
C LYS A 144 -1.68 -4.88 15.65
N ALA A 145 -1.88 -5.33 14.41
CA ALA A 145 -3.17 -5.19 13.71
C ALA A 145 -4.31 -5.89 14.45
N GLY A 146 -4.03 -7.01 15.14
CA GLY A 146 -4.96 -7.76 15.98
C GLY A 146 -5.16 -7.19 17.38
N GLY A 147 -4.57 -6.02 17.67
CA GLY A 147 -4.77 -5.31 18.93
C GLY A 147 -3.84 -5.72 20.07
N LEU A 148 -2.82 -6.56 19.82
CA LEU A 148 -1.82 -6.88 20.84
C LEU A 148 -0.81 -5.74 20.99
N ASP A 149 -0.35 -5.54 22.24
CA ASP A 149 0.76 -4.66 22.55
C ASP A 149 2.08 -5.41 22.31
N VAL A 150 2.84 -4.98 21.30
CA VAL A 150 4.01 -5.67 20.78
C VAL A 150 5.21 -4.73 20.73
N VAL A 151 6.39 -5.27 21.02
CA VAL A 151 7.68 -4.58 20.87
C VAL A 151 8.64 -5.45 20.06
N LEU A 152 9.61 -4.83 19.37
CA LEU A 152 10.74 -5.57 18.81
C LEU A 152 11.82 -5.72 19.89
N LEU A 153 12.44 -6.88 19.93
CA LEU A 153 13.53 -7.23 20.84
C LEU A 153 14.79 -7.46 20.03
N TYR A 154 15.69 -6.48 20.05
CA TYR A 154 16.93 -6.53 19.29
C TYR A 154 18.11 -6.93 20.17
N TYR A 155 18.77 -8.03 19.82
CA TYR A 155 19.95 -8.61 20.47
C TYR A 155 21.21 -8.24 19.69
N GLU A 156 21.76 -7.09 19.98
CA GLU A 156 22.85 -6.48 19.20
C GLU A 156 24.07 -7.39 19.02
N LYS A 157 24.49 -8.08 20.09
CA LYS A 157 25.68 -8.95 20.05
C LYS A 157 25.44 -10.26 19.28
N GLN A 158 24.23 -10.75 19.27
CA GLN A 158 23.81 -11.97 18.56
C GLN A 158 23.39 -11.65 17.12
N VAL A 159 23.28 -10.35 16.77
CA VAL A 159 22.73 -9.90 15.49
C VAL A 159 21.39 -10.61 15.22
N HIS A 160 20.52 -10.61 16.22
CA HIS A 160 19.24 -11.31 16.20
C HIS A 160 18.10 -10.40 16.60
N MET A 161 16.92 -10.66 16.06
CA MET A 161 15.68 -9.99 16.42
C MET A 161 14.58 -11.01 16.58
N ASN A 162 13.77 -10.82 17.63
CA ASN A 162 12.46 -11.42 17.79
C ASN A 162 11.49 -10.38 18.34
N ILE A 163 10.31 -10.78 18.76
CA ILE A 163 9.32 -9.85 19.31
C ILE A 163 8.98 -10.19 20.76
N GLY A 164 8.55 -9.18 21.49
CA GLY A 164 7.91 -9.31 22.78
C GLY A 164 6.43 -9.00 22.66
N VAL A 165 5.56 -9.85 23.16
CA VAL A 165 4.12 -9.65 23.16
C VAL A 165 3.60 -9.54 24.59
N HIS A 166 2.82 -8.50 24.87
CA HIS A 166 2.13 -8.38 26.15
C HIS A 166 0.80 -9.10 26.06
N LEU A 167 0.57 -10.03 26.98
CA LEU A 167 -0.66 -10.78 27.13
C LEU A 167 -1.37 -10.38 28.43
N SER A 168 -2.68 -10.42 28.44
CA SER A 168 -3.51 -10.18 29.65
C SER A 168 -3.28 -11.21 30.76
N SER A 169 -2.80 -12.41 30.39
CA SER A 169 -2.43 -13.51 31.30
C SER A 169 -1.11 -14.13 30.86
N PRO A 170 -0.33 -14.73 31.77
CA PRO A 170 0.85 -15.50 31.40
C PRO A 170 0.50 -16.60 30.39
N PRO A 171 1.38 -16.87 29.41
CA PRO A 171 1.15 -17.94 28.44
C PRO A 171 1.05 -19.30 29.12
N LYS A 172 0.16 -20.15 28.61
CA LYS A 172 -0.16 -21.51 29.17
C LYS A 172 0.38 -22.61 28.26
N ASP A 173 0.59 -22.32 26.99
CA ASP A 173 0.96 -23.31 25.98
C ASP A 173 2.46 -23.49 25.85
N THR A 174 3.24 -22.68 26.56
CA THR A 174 4.71 -22.82 26.59
C THR A 174 5.12 -24.16 27.17
N ARG A 175 6.08 -24.85 26.55
CA ARG A 175 6.63 -26.14 26.99
C ARG A 175 7.67 -26.02 28.11
N GLU A 176 7.99 -24.81 28.50
CA GLU A 176 8.95 -24.44 29.55
C GLU A 176 8.44 -23.25 30.38
N ASN A 177 9.24 -22.81 31.37
CA ASN A 177 8.91 -21.56 32.06
C ASN A 177 8.88 -20.38 31.11
N ALA A 178 7.80 -19.60 31.15
CA ALA A 178 7.62 -18.48 30.24
C ALA A 178 8.69 -17.39 30.46
N TYR A 179 9.45 -17.10 29.41
CA TYR A 179 10.41 -16.02 29.37
C TYR A 179 9.77 -14.71 28.93
N TYR A 180 10.15 -13.63 29.58
CA TYR A 180 9.65 -12.31 29.26
C TYR A 180 10.72 -11.23 29.52
N ILE A 181 10.57 -10.10 28.87
CA ILE A 181 11.30 -8.86 29.19
C ILE A 181 10.34 -7.90 29.87
N ALA A 182 10.75 -7.36 31.03
CA ALA A 182 9.98 -6.32 31.69
C ALA A 182 10.38 -4.93 31.12
N TYR A 183 9.38 -4.20 30.63
CA TYR A 183 9.59 -2.87 30.08
C TYR A 183 8.38 -1.97 30.44
N ASN A 184 8.64 -0.77 30.94
CA ASN A 184 7.62 0.19 31.38
C ASN A 184 6.51 -0.42 32.27
N GLY A 185 6.87 -1.30 33.19
CA GLY A 185 5.95 -1.94 34.12
C GLY A 185 5.10 -3.07 33.52
N ARG A 186 5.32 -3.44 32.26
CA ARG A 186 4.64 -4.56 31.56
C ARG A 186 5.60 -5.71 31.31
N LYS A 187 5.05 -6.92 31.22
CA LYS A 187 5.77 -8.11 30.78
C LYS A 187 5.50 -8.35 29.31
N TYR A 188 6.55 -8.40 28.52
CA TYR A 188 6.51 -8.77 27.13
C TYR A 188 7.08 -10.18 26.99
N TYR A 189 6.24 -11.15 26.76
CA TYR A 189 6.63 -12.54 26.57
C TYR A 189 7.33 -12.70 25.23
N ILE A 190 8.44 -13.45 25.22
CA ILE A 190 9.22 -13.66 24.00
C ILE A 190 8.40 -14.46 23.00
N ALA A 191 8.40 -14.02 21.77
CA ALA A 191 7.82 -14.72 20.63
C ALA A 191 8.92 -14.81 19.56
N GLU A 192 9.57 -15.98 19.51
CA GLU A 192 10.65 -16.26 18.58
C GLU A 192 10.11 -16.49 17.18
N CYS A 193 10.53 -15.67 16.23
CA CYS A 193 10.00 -15.66 14.87
C CYS A 193 10.76 -16.59 13.91
N THR A 194 11.93 -17.08 14.31
CA THR A 194 12.72 -18.07 13.54
C THR A 194 12.47 -19.47 14.07
N GLY A 195 12.81 -20.52 13.31
CA GLY A 195 12.73 -21.88 13.85
C GLY A 195 12.16 -22.97 12.95
N GLY A 196 11.75 -22.64 11.75
CA GLY A 196 11.64 -23.55 10.62
C GLY A 196 10.57 -24.65 10.65
N ASN A 197 9.85 -24.87 11.75
CA ASN A 197 8.79 -25.85 11.78
C ASN A 197 7.51 -25.26 12.37
N TRP A 198 6.55 -24.97 11.52
CA TRP A 198 5.31 -24.33 11.92
C TRP A 198 4.41 -25.17 12.85
N LYS A 199 4.52 -26.52 12.84
CA LYS A 199 3.74 -27.41 13.73
C LYS A 199 4.34 -27.54 15.12
N SER A 200 5.67 -27.52 15.23
CA SER A 200 6.41 -27.72 16.47
C SER A 200 7.40 -26.60 16.75
N GLY A 201 7.22 -25.46 16.10
CA GLY A 201 8.04 -24.27 16.29
C GLY A 201 7.91 -23.65 17.69
N TRP A 202 8.55 -22.52 17.86
CA TRP A 202 8.49 -21.75 19.11
C TRP A 202 7.06 -21.28 19.40
N ARG A 203 6.69 -21.30 20.68
CA ARG A 203 5.45 -20.76 21.21
C ARG A 203 5.73 -19.48 21.99
N VAL A 204 4.73 -18.66 22.16
CA VAL A 204 4.86 -17.45 22.98
C VAL A 204 5.33 -17.82 24.40
N GLY A 205 6.34 -17.15 24.89
CA GLY A 205 6.98 -17.42 26.16
C GLY A 205 8.19 -18.36 26.08
N GLU A 206 8.41 -19.02 24.94
CA GLU A 206 9.62 -19.84 24.74
C GLU A 206 10.79 -18.99 24.24
N CYS A 207 12.00 -19.31 24.66
CA CYS A 207 13.19 -18.53 24.34
C CYS A 207 14.37 -19.45 23.98
N PRO A 208 15.07 -19.22 22.85
CA PRO A 208 16.30 -19.93 22.55
C PRO A 208 17.32 -19.84 23.69
N GLU A 209 18.02 -20.95 23.97
CA GLU A 209 18.94 -21.06 25.12
C GLU A 209 20.04 -19.98 25.12
N ASP A 210 20.55 -19.62 23.94
CA ASP A 210 21.59 -18.60 23.74
C ASP A 210 21.09 -17.18 24.00
N LEU A 211 19.77 -16.94 23.99
CA LEU A 211 19.14 -15.67 24.26
C LEU A 211 18.67 -15.50 25.72
N LYS A 212 18.47 -16.61 26.46
CA LYS A 212 17.90 -16.59 27.83
C LYS A 212 18.69 -15.69 28.83
N LYS A 213 19.98 -15.49 28.60
CA LYS A 213 20.85 -14.71 29.48
C LYS A 213 21.37 -13.41 28.83
N VAL A 214 20.77 -13.03 27.71
CA VAL A 214 21.19 -11.85 26.93
C VAL A 214 20.16 -10.75 27.09
N SER A 215 20.65 -9.53 27.27
CA SER A 215 19.78 -8.35 27.29
C SER A 215 19.41 -7.95 25.87
N ALA A 216 18.13 -7.85 25.58
CA ALA A 216 17.62 -7.25 24.37
C ALA A 216 17.41 -5.75 24.54
N LYS A 217 17.59 -5.01 23.46
CA LYS A 217 17.13 -3.63 23.35
C LYS A 217 15.66 -3.66 22.94
N VAL A 218 14.79 -3.08 23.77
CA VAL A 218 13.37 -2.95 23.46
C VAL A 218 13.16 -1.77 22.50
N VAL A 219 12.47 -2.02 21.38
CA VAL A 219 12.10 -1.00 20.41
C VAL A 219 10.57 -0.95 20.34
N THR A 220 9.99 0.17 20.73
CA THR A 220 8.54 0.39 20.70
C THR A 220 8.06 0.66 19.27
N LEU A 221 6.76 0.44 19.03
CA LEU A 221 6.15 0.51 17.71
C LEU A 221 5.23 1.73 17.54
N GLU A 222 5.48 2.80 18.28
CA GLU A 222 4.72 4.05 18.18
C GLU A 222 4.85 4.68 16.79
N ASP A 223 6.05 4.61 16.21
CA ASP A 223 6.38 5.13 14.87
C ASP A 223 6.14 4.10 13.74
N SER A 224 5.39 3.02 14.01
CA SER A 224 5.00 2.06 12.97
C SER A 224 4.07 2.70 11.94
N GLU A 225 4.04 2.16 10.72
CA GLU A 225 3.19 2.67 9.65
C GLU A 225 1.70 2.51 10.02
N GLN A 226 0.95 3.62 9.96
CA GLN A 226 -0.47 3.64 10.32
C GLN A 226 -1.40 3.55 9.10
N VAL A 227 -0.90 3.87 7.90
CA VAL A 227 -1.69 3.92 6.66
C VAL A 227 -0.82 3.52 5.47
N ALA A 228 -1.36 2.66 4.62
CA ALA A 228 -0.81 2.30 3.32
C ALA A 228 -1.87 2.51 2.22
N PRO A 229 -1.49 2.55 0.94
CA PRO A 229 -2.44 2.74 -0.17
C PRO A 229 -3.36 1.54 -0.40
N GLY A 230 -3.12 0.43 0.27
CA GLY A 230 -3.92 -0.78 0.16
C GLY A 230 -3.60 -1.77 1.27
N GLN A 231 -4.28 -2.89 1.21
CA GLN A 231 -4.13 -4.02 2.12
C GLN A 231 -4.02 -5.31 1.31
N VAL A 232 -3.41 -6.32 1.90
CA VAL A 232 -3.54 -7.69 1.41
C VAL A 232 -4.99 -8.14 1.60
N SER A 233 -5.39 -9.24 0.97
CA SER A 233 -6.61 -9.96 1.37
C SER A 233 -6.25 -11.30 1.98
N ALA A 234 -7.09 -11.78 2.88
CA ALA A 234 -6.89 -13.07 3.54
C ALA A 234 -8.24 -13.77 3.74
N SER A 235 -8.26 -15.08 3.57
CA SER A 235 -9.46 -15.89 3.75
C SER A 235 -9.08 -17.35 3.97
N PHE A 236 -9.92 -18.09 4.71
CA PHE A 236 -9.83 -19.56 4.82
C PHE A 236 -10.48 -20.29 3.65
N THR A 237 -11.08 -19.58 2.72
CA THR A 237 -11.58 -20.12 1.45
C THR A 237 -10.65 -19.75 0.31
N THR A 238 -10.66 -20.52 -0.78
CA THR A 238 -9.93 -20.14 -1.99
C THR A 238 -10.55 -18.88 -2.57
N VAL A 239 -9.79 -17.79 -2.59
CA VAL A 239 -10.23 -16.52 -3.16
C VAL A 239 -9.93 -16.48 -4.66
N THR A 240 -10.86 -15.94 -5.43
CA THR A 240 -10.67 -15.70 -6.87
C THR A 240 -9.96 -14.36 -7.06
N PRO A 241 -8.92 -14.26 -7.92
CA PRO A 241 -8.27 -12.99 -8.24
C PRO A 241 -9.27 -11.95 -8.74
N SER A 242 -9.04 -10.69 -8.37
CA SER A 242 -9.81 -9.55 -8.85
C SER A 242 -8.89 -8.45 -9.37
N TYR A 243 -9.45 -7.54 -10.15
CA TYR A 243 -8.72 -6.43 -10.76
C TYR A 243 -9.52 -5.14 -10.58
N LEU A 244 -8.82 -4.06 -10.32
CA LEU A 244 -9.40 -2.74 -10.18
C LEU A 244 -8.77 -1.81 -11.22
N SER A 245 -9.58 -1.25 -12.12
CA SER A 245 -9.14 -0.21 -13.05
C SER A 245 -9.61 1.16 -12.60
N LEU A 246 -8.87 2.19 -12.99
CA LEU A 246 -9.18 3.58 -12.71
C LEU A 246 -8.98 4.40 -13.98
N GLU A 247 -9.83 5.39 -14.19
CA GLU A 247 -9.74 6.35 -15.28
C GLU A 247 -10.12 7.74 -14.78
N THR A 248 -9.35 8.74 -15.16
CA THR A 248 -9.60 10.16 -14.86
C THR A 248 -9.06 11.07 -15.95
N LEU A 249 -9.38 12.37 -15.87
CA LEU A 249 -8.80 13.37 -16.75
C LEU A 249 -7.32 13.59 -16.40
N ASN A 250 -6.46 13.67 -17.41
CA ASN A 250 -5.03 13.92 -17.21
C ASN A 250 -4.72 15.38 -16.82
N ILE A 251 -5.64 16.30 -17.09
CA ILE A 251 -5.50 17.74 -16.82
C ILE A 251 -6.79 18.27 -16.20
N ALA A 252 -6.66 19.05 -15.14
CA ALA A 252 -7.76 19.74 -14.51
C ALA A 252 -7.34 21.17 -14.08
N ILE A 253 -8.30 22.01 -13.75
CA ILE A 253 -8.07 23.35 -13.21
C ILE A 253 -8.23 23.29 -11.70
N GLN A 254 -7.41 24.01 -10.97
CA GLN A 254 -7.52 24.15 -9.52
C GLN A 254 -8.95 24.55 -9.12
N ASN A 255 -9.48 23.87 -8.10
CA ASN A 255 -10.85 23.99 -7.59
C ASN A 255 -11.96 23.48 -8.55
N SER A 256 -11.63 22.87 -9.69
CA SER A 256 -12.62 22.19 -10.50
C SER A 256 -12.95 20.78 -9.93
N VAL A 257 -14.13 20.30 -10.28
CA VAL A 257 -14.56 18.93 -9.93
C VAL A 257 -13.94 17.96 -10.94
N ILE A 258 -13.21 16.99 -10.42
CA ILE A 258 -12.62 15.88 -11.17
C ILE A 258 -13.51 14.66 -10.95
N THR A 259 -13.91 14.01 -12.04
CA THR A 259 -14.62 12.73 -11.96
C THR A 259 -13.63 11.59 -12.19
N ILE A 260 -13.62 10.66 -11.25
CA ILE A 260 -12.85 9.43 -11.30
C ILE A 260 -13.83 8.31 -11.58
N HIS A 261 -13.58 7.52 -12.61
CA HIS A 261 -14.31 6.31 -12.95
C HIS A 261 -13.43 5.09 -12.71
N GLY A 262 -14.04 3.96 -12.41
CA GLY A 262 -13.31 2.71 -12.29
C GLY A 262 -14.21 1.50 -12.45
N GLN A 263 -13.58 0.35 -12.54
CA GLN A 263 -14.23 -0.94 -12.75
C GLN A 263 -13.57 -2.00 -11.87
N LEU A 264 -14.39 -2.69 -11.08
CA LEU A 264 -14.01 -3.91 -10.37
C LEU A 264 -14.35 -5.12 -11.23
N THR A 265 -13.39 -6.00 -11.43
CA THR A 265 -13.53 -7.25 -12.19
C THR A 265 -13.04 -8.44 -11.35
N PRO A 266 -13.82 -9.53 -11.14
CA PRO A 266 -15.22 -9.68 -11.56
C PRO A 266 -16.14 -8.61 -10.97
N ALA A 267 -17.29 -8.38 -11.60
CA ALA A 267 -18.28 -7.42 -11.14
C ALA A 267 -18.90 -7.89 -9.81
N VAL A 268 -18.62 -7.17 -8.73
CA VAL A 268 -19.21 -7.40 -7.40
C VAL A 268 -19.92 -6.12 -6.99
N PRO A 269 -21.23 -6.16 -6.75
CA PRO A 269 -22.02 -4.98 -6.38
C PRO A 269 -21.85 -4.62 -4.90
N ASN A 270 -22.10 -3.34 -4.58
CA ASN A 270 -22.15 -2.82 -3.21
C ASN A 270 -20.86 -2.95 -2.42
N GLU A 271 -19.72 -3.07 -3.10
CA GLU A 271 -18.41 -3.12 -2.47
C GLU A 271 -17.81 -1.73 -2.26
N ASN A 272 -17.19 -1.51 -1.12
CA ASN A 272 -16.55 -0.24 -0.77
C ASN A 272 -15.18 -0.11 -1.45
N VAL A 273 -15.03 0.87 -2.33
CA VAL A 273 -13.76 1.24 -2.96
C VAL A 273 -13.23 2.50 -2.30
N THR A 274 -12.01 2.46 -1.79
CA THR A 274 -11.34 3.60 -1.16
C THR A 274 -10.43 4.29 -2.19
N LEU A 275 -10.55 5.63 -2.29
CA LEU A 275 -9.75 6.46 -3.18
C LEU A 275 -8.63 7.15 -2.40
N TYR A 276 -7.45 7.16 -2.96
CA TYR A 276 -6.26 7.82 -2.41
C TYR A 276 -5.72 8.83 -3.42
N ALA A 277 -5.12 9.91 -2.89
CA ALA A 277 -4.36 10.84 -3.71
C ALA A 277 -3.07 11.28 -3.01
N SER A 278 -2.06 11.58 -3.81
CA SER A 278 -0.85 12.29 -3.40
C SER A 278 -0.64 13.54 -4.26
N ILE A 279 0.17 14.48 -3.80
CA ILE A 279 0.49 15.73 -4.52
C ILE A 279 2.00 15.84 -4.58
N ASN A 280 2.57 15.95 -5.79
CA ASN A 280 4.01 16.15 -6.01
C ASN A 280 4.87 15.12 -5.25
N GLY A 281 4.43 13.85 -5.20
CA GLY A 281 5.15 12.78 -4.51
C GLY A 281 5.01 12.77 -2.98
N SER A 282 4.09 13.55 -2.41
CA SER A 282 3.77 13.47 -0.98
C SER A 282 3.16 12.11 -0.63
N PRO A 283 3.13 11.71 0.65
CA PRO A 283 2.45 10.49 1.06
C PRO A 283 0.98 10.47 0.60
N LEU A 284 0.50 9.29 0.21
CA LEU A 284 -0.89 9.04 -0.16
C LEU A 284 -1.82 9.34 1.03
N LYS A 285 -2.94 9.99 0.72
CA LYS A 285 -4.02 10.28 1.68
C LYS A 285 -5.34 9.79 1.13
N ILE A 286 -6.20 9.31 2.00
CA ILE A 286 -7.57 8.95 1.63
C ILE A 286 -8.30 10.23 1.24
N ILE A 287 -8.87 10.25 0.03
CA ILE A 287 -9.71 11.35 -0.46
C ILE A 287 -11.20 11.02 -0.38
N GLY A 288 -11.54 9.73 -0.21
CA GLY A 288 -12.91 9.28 0.07
C GLY A 288 -13.14 7.83 -0.30
N THR A 289 -14.41 7.44 -0.21
CA THR A 289 -14.90 6.10 -0.56
C THR A 289 -16.10 6.21 -1.49
N THR A 290 -16.31 5.19 -2.30
CA THR A 290 -17.47 5.01 -3.16
C THR A 290 -17.89 3.55 -3.19
N VAL A 291 -19.04 3.25 -3.79
CA VAL A 291 -19.59 1.89 -3.82
C VAL A 291 -19.73 1.42 -5.28
N THR A 292 -19.42 0.14 -5.51
CA THR A 292 -19.58 -0.46 -6.84
C THR A 292 -21.05 -0.67 -7.20
N GLN A 293 -21.36 -0.46 -8.48
CA GLN A 293 -22.66 -0.74 -9.08
C GLN A 293 -22.81 -2.25 -9.42
N PRO A 294 -24.00 -2.74 -9.81
CA PRO A 294 -24.22 -4.15 -10.18
C PRO A 294 -23.29 -4.67 -11.27
N ASN A 295 -22.83 -3.83 -12.16
CA ASN A 295 -21.86 -4.17 -13.22
C ASN A 295 -20.40 -4.05 -12.78
N GLY A 296 -20.13 -3.77 -11.49
CA GLY A 296 -18.81 -3.55 -10.94
C GLY A 296 -18.22 -2.16 -11.18
N SER A 297 -18.89 -1.28 -11.95
CA SER A 297 -18.40 0.09 -12.15
C SER A 297 -18.58 0.94 -10.88
N PHE A 298 -17.71 1.92 -10.71
CA PHE A 298 -17.85 2.94 -9.66
C PHE A 298 -17.48 4.31 -10.19
N LYS A 299 -17.97 5.33 -9.49
CA LYS A 299 -17.70 6.72 -9.79
C LYS A 299 -17.46 7.48 -8.51
N TYR A 300 -16.44 8.33 -8.51
CA TYR A 300 -16.15 9.25 -7.42
C TYR A 300 -15.90 10.66 -7.95
N THR A 301 -16.39 11.67 -7.27
CA THR A 301 -16.12 13.08 -7.59
C THR A 301 -15.24 13.70 -6.54
N TRP A 302 -14.17 14.33 -6.99
CA TRP A 302 -13.16 14.94 -6.13
C TRP A 302 -12.84 16.35 -6.60
N THR A 303 -12.61 17.27 -5.65
CA THR A 303 -12.18 18.65 -5.95
C THR A 303 -10.72 18.82 -5.56
N ALA A 304 -9.82 18.98 -6.54
CA ALA A 304 -8.42 19.27 -6.29
C ALA A 304 -8.21 20.74 -5.94
N THR A 305 -8.06 21.03 -4.66
CA THR A 305 -7.89 22.41 -4.15
C THR A 305 -6.48 22.95 -4.32
N THR A 306 -5.50 22.09 -4.54
CA THR A 306 -4.08 22.45 -4.69
C THR A 306 -3.64 22.19 -6.13
N SER A 307 -2.86 23.10 -6.72
CA SER A 307 -2.24 22.89 -8.02
C SER A 307 -0.98 22.01 -7.92
N GLY A 308 -0.63 21.34 -9.01
CA GLY A 308 0.52 20.43 -9.10
C GLY A 308 0.19 19.10 -9.73
N LEU A 309 1.14 18.18 -9.71
CA LEU A 309 0.95 16.82 -10.18
C LEU A 309 0.30 15.98 -9.06
N HIS A 310 -0.93 15.55 -9.29
CA HIS A 310 -1.64 14.65 -8.41
C HIS A 310 -1.54 13.23 -8.95
N THR A 311 -1.30 12.27 -8.05
CA THR A 311 -1.40 10.84 -8.35
C THR A 311 -2.62 10.28 -7.60
N VAL A 312 -3.49 9.58 -8.31
CA VAL A 312 -4.73 8.99 -7.76
C VAL A 312 -4.67 7.48 -7.88
N GLN A 313 -5.16 6.78 -6.87
CA GLN A 313 -5.21 5.32 -6.80
C GLN A 313 -6.48 4.87 -6.10
N ALA A 314 -7.03 3.72 -6.48
CA ALA A 314 -8.17 3.10 -5.84
C ALA A 314 -7.80 1.75 -5.23
N SER A 315 -8.43 1.39 -4.12
CA SER A 315 -8.25 0.12 -3.42
C SER A 315 -9.60 -0.49 -3.05
N TRP A 316 -9.70 -1.78 -3.22
CA TRP A 316 -10.77 -2.63 -2.70
C TRP A 316 -10.16 -3.72 -1.82
N ALA A 317 -10.70 -3.91 -0.61
CA ALA A 317 -10.13 -4.84 0.37
C ALA A 317 -10.34 -6.33 0.02
N GLY A 318 -11.23 -6.63 -0.94
CA GLY A 318 -11.68 -8.00 -1.20
C GLY A 318 -12.85 -8.42 -0.29
N ASN A 319 -13.28 -9.68 -0.47
CA ASN A 319 -14.28 -10.34 0.36
C ASN A 319 -14.01 -11.84 0.43
N ASP A 320 -14.92 -12.64 1.00
CA ASP A 320 -14.73 -14.09 1.20
C ASP A 320 -14.53 -14.88 -0.10
N LEU A 321 -14.91 -14.34 -1.26
CA LEU A 321 -14.84 -15.02 -2.55
C LEU A 321 -13.76 -14.47 -3.46
N TYR A 322 -13.38 -13.21 -3.29
CA TYR A 322 -12.48 -12.49 -4.18
C TYR A 322 -11.34 -11.81 -3.41
N ALA A 323 -10.14 -11.95 -3.95
CA ALA A 323 -8.97 -11.23 -3.47
C ALA A 323 -9.15 -9.72 -3.58
N GLY A 324 -8.58 -8.94 -2.67
CA GLY A 324 -8.51 -7.49 -2.79
C GLY A 324 -7.73 -7.05 -4.02
N ALA A 325 -8.01 -5.84 -4.49
CA ALA A 325 -7.35 -5.28 -5.66
C ALA A 325 -6.92 -3.83 -5.43
N LEU A 326 -5.82 -3.46 -6.06
CA LEU A 326 -5.32 -2.09 -6.12
C LEU A 326 -5.26 -1.66 -7.59
N SER A 327 -5.72 -0.46 -7.91
CA SER A 327 -5.61 0.04 -9.28
C SER A 327 -4.17 0.45 -9.61
N ALA A 328 -3.84 0.53 -10.89
CA ALA A 328 -2.73 1.35 -11.32
C ALA A 328 -2.93 2.81 -10.86
N THR A 329 -1.84 3.55 -10.78
CA THR A 329 -1.88 4.98 -10.46
C THR A 329 -2.23 5.80 -11.69
N GLU A 330 -3.18 6.73 -11.55
CA GLU A 330 -3.51 7.73 -12.56
C GLU A 330 -2.95 9.08 -12.16
N THR A 331 -2.49 9.87 -13.13
CA THR A 331 -1.93 11.19 -12.87
C THR A 331 -2.81 12.29 -13.42
N VAL A 332 -3.03 13.33 -12.60
CA VAL A 332 -3.79 14.53 -12.96
C VAL A 332 -2.93 15.76 -12.74
N MET A 333 -2.61 16.48 -13.81
CA MET A 333 -1.97 17.79 -13.72
C MET A 333 -3.02 18.87 -13.40
N VAL A 334 -2.98 19.39 -12.19
CA VAL A 334 -3.88 20.47 -11.75
C VAL A 334 -3.24 21.82 -11.99
N ILE A 335 -3.77 22.54 -12.97
CA ILE A 335 -3.26 23.87 -13.39
C ILE A 335 -3.76 24.94 -12.42
N PRO A 336 -2.89 25.85 -11.93
CA PRO A 336 -3.30 26.96 -11.08
C PRO A 336 -4.34 27.85 -11.77
N LEU A 337 -5.35 28.30 -11.04
CA LEU A 337 -6.43 29.13 -11.60
C LEU A 337 -5.93 30.42 -12.24
N PHE A 338 -4.89 31.06 -11.67
CA PHE A 338 -4.33 32.31 -12.26
C PHE A 338 -3.69 32.07 -13.63
N LEU A 339 -3.14 30.88 -13.89
CA LEU A 339 -2.51 30.57 -15.16
C LEU A 339 -3.54 30.44 -16.29
N THR A 340 -4.72 29.90 -16.00
CA THR A 340 -5.83 29.81 -16.95
C THR A 340 -6.37 31.19 -17.32
N ALA A 341 -6.41 32.13 -16.36
CA ALA A 341 -6.77 33.50 -16.60
C ALA A 341 -5.76 34.21 -17.53
N LEU A 342 -4.46 34.01 -17.30
CA LEU A 342 -3.39 34.56 -18.17
C LEU A 342 -3.48 34.03 -19.62
N ILE A 343 -3.72 32.73 -19.79
CA ILE A 343 -3.91 32.13 -21.12
C ILE A 343 -5.14 32.72 -21.80
N GLY A 344 -6.26 32.89 -21.06
CA GLY A 344 -7.46 33.54 -21.58
C GLY A 344 -7.20 34.98 -22.08
N VAL A 345 -6.49 35.79 -21.31
CA VAL A 345 -6.10 37.15 -21.70
C VAL A 345 -5.20 37.12 -22.94
N ALA A 346 -4.23 36.22 -23.02
CA ALA A 346 -3.34 36.10 -24.17
C ALA A 346 -4.11 35.70 -25.45
N ILE A 347 -5.07 34.81 -25.37
CA ILE A 347 -5.94 34.41 -26.49
C ILE A 347 -6.78 35.62 -26.98
N ILE A 348 -7.41 36.34 -26.04
CA ILE A 348 -8.22 37.52 -26.36
C ILE A 348 -7.34 38.58 -27.04
N ALA A 349 -6.15 38.85 -26.50
CA ALA A 349 -5.22 39.81 -27.11
C ALA A 349 -4.79 39.39 -28.52
N ALA A 350 -4.54 38.09 -28.75
CA ALA A 350 -4.21 37.57 -30.07
C ALA A 350 -5.38 37.71 -31.06
N ILE A 351 -6.61 37.45 -30.63
CA ILE A 351 -7.83 37.64 -31.46
C ILE A 351 -7.99 39.12 -31.81
N ILE A 352 -7.87 40.03 -30.84
CA ILE A 352 -7.96 41.46 -31.06
C ILE A 352 -6.89 41.91 -32.06
N GLY A 353 -5.64 41.44 -31.92
CA GLY A 353 -4.55 41.74 -32.84
C GLY A 353 -4.84 41.27 -34.28
N LEU A 354 -5.39 40.07 -34.43
CA LEU A 354 -5.79 39.52 -35.73
C LEU A 354 -6.91 40.33 -36.38
N VAL A 355 -7.94 40.71 -35.62
CA VAL A 355 -9.06 41.52 -36.09
C VAL A 355 -8.59 42.92 -36.50
N ALA A 356 -7.77 43.56 -35.66
CA ALA A 356 -7.18 44.88 -35.98
C ALA A 356 -6.30 44.84 -37.24
N GLY A 357 -5.48 43.78 -37.38
CA GLY A 357 -4.66 43.58 -38.57
C GLY A 357 -5.51 43.37 -39.85
N PHE A 358 -6.61 42.63 -39.73
CA PHE A 358 -7.56 42.42 -40.84
C PHE A 358 -8.25 43.72 -41.24
N MET A 359 -8.72 44.53 -40.28
CA MET A 359 -9.34 45.83 -40.52
C MET A 359 -8.37 46.83 -41.11
N ALA A 360 -7.11 46.87 -40.64
CA ALA A 360 -6.08 47.74 -41.22
C ALA A 360 -5.79 47.39 -42.69
N LYS A 361 -5.78 46.10 -43.03
CA LYS A 361 -5.55 45.61 -44.38
C LYS A 361 -6.70 45.92 -45.30
N HIS A 362 -7.94 45.83 -44.82
CA HIS A 362 -9.15 46.21 -45.58
C HIS A 362 -9.19 47.66 -45.86
N LYS A 363 -8.85 48.53 -44.89
CA LYS A 363 -8.76 50.00 -45.06
C LYS A 363 -7.66 50.42 -46.03
N GLN A 364 -6.58 49.67 -46.14
CA GLN A 364 -5.49 49.90 -47.06
C GLN A 364 -5.86 49.54 -48.53
N GLN A 365 -6.72 48.48 -48.67
CA GLN A 365 -7.27 48.13 -49.98
C GLN A 365 -8.28 49.18 -50.52
N GLU A 366 -9.15 49.69 -49.63
CA GLU A 366 -10.11 50.75 -50.01
C GLU A 366 -9.43 52.07 -50.40
N MET A 367 -8.19 52.35 -49.98
CA MET A 367 -7.44 53.57 -50.38
C MET A 367 -6.64 53.40 -51.67
N ILE A 368 -6.62 52.19 -52.26
CA ILE A 368 -5.82 51.91 -53.50
C ILE A 368 -6.74 51.71 -54.72
N GLU A 369 -8.05 51.60 -54.55
CA GLU A 369 -9.01 51.60 -55.66
C GLU A 369 -9.37 53.05 -55.96
N PRO A 370 -9.12 53.54 -57.22
CA PRO A 370 -9.41 54.89 -57.66
C PRO A 370 -10.91 55.13 -57.90
#